data_7370884897a2fa413b40449a04731901
#
_entry.id   7370884897a2fa413b40449a04731901
#
_cell.length_a   1.000
_cell.length_b   1.000
_cell.length_c   1.000
_cell.angle_alpha   90.00
_cell.angle_beta   90.00
_cell.angle_gamma   90.00
#
_symmetry.space_group_name_H-M   'P 1'
#
loop_
_entity.id
_entity.type
_entity.pdbx_description
1 polymer ?
#
loop_
_entity_poly.entity_id
_entity_poly.type
_entity_poly.pdbx_seq_one_letter_code
_entity_poly.pdbx_strand_id
1 'polypeptide(L)'
;LRNRSQDTLQLQGCTIGNRIRQSVLPQYALAPDSLLIVCDVAAVSSYLKFGATVGVRSFPAFKTADTILLRNATGVLLHVVAYNKNTYKNEDFSKGGHSLEIISDATPCSGGENWSASTAPSGGSPGKRNTVDGEIQPMLPDLLQVFPLDSLHLQLTFSATLDSAMAMDLQHYQFKNNALQALQADVVGPLWDEVHLVLKNPLQQGILYTLSTRGIVDCNGLESGLKNEASFACTGIPDSLDIIFNEVMYDPLPGVPQFIEIYNRSKQAVDLSHLYWVMQDKYGADKNVLPLSGKPALLLSGAYAVISNDPGVLCQQAVCGLESPLLTVHLPQLSNDGAAMLLRYDGHGLDAFAYSPDMQFGLLSNAKGISLERIDPEVATLAANNWHSAAASAGYSTPGRKNSQAAGLGQEVTGWSVAPSTFSPDHDGMDDQAFIDYLQPLPGFMANITLFDANGRVVRELVRNSLLGTQGRFVWDGLNDRGEQLPAGVYIIYAAIFNQEGSVKYWKQPLVLARRLK
;
A
#
# COMPACT_ATOMS: atom_id res chain seq x y z
N LEU A 1 13.64 -17.65 24.87
CA LEU A 1 12.90 -16.85 25.85
C LEU A 1 13.85 -15.96 26.63
N ARG A 2 13.42 -14.75 27.01
CA ARG A 2 14.15 -13.83 27.89
C ARG A 2 13.25 -13.39 29.04
N ASN A 3 13.74 -13.39 30.25
CA ASN A 3 13.04 -12.82 31.40
C ASN A 3 13.37 -11.32 31.51
N ARG A 4 12.37 -10.46 31.27
CA ARG A 4 12.52 -9.00 31.38
C ARG A 4 12.06 -8.42 32.72
N SER A 5 11.52 -9.28 33.60
CA SER A 5 11.09 -8.85 34.93
C SER A 5 12.30 -8.78 35.89
N GLN A 6 12.07 -8.13 37.02
CA GLN A 6 13.06 -8.09 38.12
C GLN A 6 13.02 -9.35 38.99
N ASP A 7 12.06 -10.24 38.76
CA ASP A 7 11.84 -11.43 39.55
C ASP A 7 12.25 -12.70 38.81
N THR A 8 12.56 -13.76 39.55
CA THR A 8 12.78 -15.09 38.97
C THR A 8 11.45 -15.73 38.59
N LEU A 9 11.27 -16.02 37.32
CA LEU A 9 10.04 -16.60 36.79
C LEU A 9 10.07 -18.12 36.82
N GLN A 10 9.03 -18.74 37.36
CA GLN A 10 8.83 -20.20 37.35
C GLN A 10 8.10 -20.58 36.05
N LEU A 11 8.74 -21.36 35.21
CA LEU A 11 8.20 -21.73 33.90
C LEU A 11 7.38 -23.01 33.88
N GLN A 12 7.31 -23.72 35.03
CA GLN A 12 6.51 -24.95 35.13
C GLN A 12 5.04 -24.69 34.79
N GLY A 13 4.54 -25.47 33.82
CA GLY A 13 3.15 -25.35 33.37
C GLY A 13 2.90 -24.23 32.35
N CYS A 14 3.85 -23.33 32.13
CA CYS A 14 3.76 -22.41 31.00
C CYS A 14 3.73 -23.19 29.67
N THR A 15 3.11 -22.63 28.65
CA THR A 15 3.06 -23.28 27.31
C THR A 15 3.65 -22.39 26.25
N ILE A 16 4.32 -23.02 25.27
CA ILE A 16 4.79 -22.39 24.03
C ILE A 16 4.26 -23.18 22.84
N GLY A 17 3.83 -22.47 21.80
CA GLY A 17 3.30 -23.14 20.62
C GLY A 17 2.70 -22.20 19.60
N ASN A 18 1.86 -22.75 18.74
CA ASN A 18 1.06 -22.01 17.77
C ASN A 18 -0.44 -22.23 18.04
N ARG A 19 -1.32 -21.74 17.16
CA ARG A 19 -2.78 -21.90 17.30
C ARG A 19 -3.24 -23.35 17.28
N ILE A 20 -2.46 -24.26 16.67
CA ILE A 20 -2.81 -25.67 16.48
C ILE A 20 -2.25 -26.53 17.61
N ARG A 21 -1.02 -26.27 18.03
CA ARG A 21 -0.30 -27.10 19.01
C ARG A 21 0.47 -26.25 19.98
N GLN A 22 0.35 -26.61 21.28
CA GLN A 22 1.12 -26.00 22.35
C GLN A 22 1.82 -27.08 23.16
N SER A 23 3.03 -26.81 23.62
CA SER A 23 3.85 -27.71 24.44
C SER A 23 4.10 -27.09 25.79
N VAL A 24 3.98 -27.91 26.84
CA VAL A 24 4.18 -27.47 28.22
C VAL A 24 5.67 -27.39 28.52
N LEU A 25 6.10 -26.27 29.10
CA LEU A 25 7.46 -26.07 29.57
C LEU A 25 7.71 -26.89 30.86
N PRO A 26 8.91 -27.49 30.97
CA PRO A 26 9.31 -28.21 32.19
C PRO A 26 9.55 -27.23 33.33
N GLN A 27 9.77 -27.79 34.53
CA GLN A 27 10.19 -27.02 35.69
C GLN A 27 11.55 -26.35 35.38
N TYR A 28 11.55 -25.04 35.43
CA TYR A 28 12.75 -24.22 35.25
C TYR A 28 12.54 -22.85 35.89
N ALA A 29 13.54 -22.38 36.63
CA ALA A 29 13.55 -21.06 37.25
C ALA A 29 14.41 -20.13 36.36
N LEU A 30 13.77 -19.20 35.66
CA LEU A 30 14.43 -18.25 34.76
C LEU A 30 14.71 -16.96 35.54
N ALA A 31 15.98 -16.71 35.86
CA ALA A 31 16.41 -15.53 36.61
C ALA A 31 16.20 -14.23 35.81
N PRO A 32 16.16 -13.06 36.47
CA PRO A 32 16.09 -11.76 35.80
C PRO A 32 17.16 -11.63 34.70
N ASP A 33 16.79 -11.01 33.59
CA ASP A 33 17.61 -10.77 32.40
C ASP A 33 18.26 -12.01 31.74
N SER A 34 17.88 -13.22 32.19
CA SER A 34 18.41 -14.48 31.67
C SER A 34 17.73 -14.92 30.40
N LEU A 35 18.48 -15.61 29.55
CA LEU A 35 18.03 -16.24 28.31
C LEU A 35 17.88 -17.75 28.47
N LEU A 36 16.85 -18.32 27.84
CA LEU A 36 16.58 -19.75 27.82
C LEU A 36 16.23 -20.21 26.41
N ILE A 37 16.95 -21.21 25.92
CA ILE A 37 16.63 -21.90 24.67
C ILE A 37 15.58 -22.97 24.98
N VAL A 38 14.47 -22.96 24.23
CA VAL A 38 13.44 -24.00 24.28
C VAL A 38 13.43 -24.72 22.94
N CYS A 39 13.59 -26.03 22.94
CA CYS A 39 13.63 -26.83 21.71
C CYS A 39 12.94 -28.19 21.92
N ASP A 40 12.87 -29.00 20.86
CA ASP A 40 12.47 -30.39 21.01
C ASP A 40 13.46 -31.14 21.91
N VAL A 41 12.95 -32.06 22.73
CA VAL A 41 13.78 -32.85 23.65
C VAL A 41 14.94 -33.56 22.95
N ALA A 42 14.76 -34.01 21.73
CA ALA A 42 15.80 -34.67 20.93
C ALA A 42 16.92 -33.74 20.48
N ALA A 43 16.68 -32.41 20.46
CA ALA A 43 17.63 -31.40 20.00
C ALA A 43 18.43 -30.75 21.14
N VAL A 44 18.11 -31.05 22.41
CA VAL A 44 18.73 -30.40 23.58
C VAL A 44 20.26 -30.44 23.52
N SER A 45 20.84 -31.61 23.24
CA SER A 45 22.30 -31.79 23.17
C SER A 45 23.00 -30.88 22.15
N SER A 46 22.31 -30.57 21.05
CA SER A 46 22.79 -29.68 19.99
C SER A 46 22.82 -28.22 20.41
N TYR A 47 21.92 -27.81 21.32
CA TYR A 47 21.78 -26.42 21.74
C TYR A 47 22.48 -26.08 23.06
N LEU A 48 22.83 -27.06 23.91
CA LEU A 48 23.51 -26.84 25.18
C LEU A 48 24.80 -26.01 25.06
N LYS A 49 25.51 -26.13 23.95
CA LYS A 49 26.74 -25.34 23.65
C LYS A 49 26.49 -23.84 23.49
N PHE A 50 25.26 -23.42 23.28
CA PHE A 50 24.89 -22.02 23.10
C PHE A 50 24.34 -21.36 24.37
N GLY A 51 23.94 -22.13 25.39
CA GLY A 51 23.42 -21.60 26.65
C GLY A 51 22.44 -22.53 27.36
N ALA A 52 21.78 -22.00 28.38
CA ALA A 52 20.74 -22.70 29.11
C ALA A 52 19.65 -23.19 28.14
N THR A 53 19.35 -24.49 28.19
CA THR A 53 18.47 -25.14 27.22
C THR A 53 17.54 -26.11 27.92
N VAL A 54 16.25 -26.04 27.59
CA VAL A 54 15.24 -27.02 28.03
C VAL A 54 14.57 -27.65 26.83
N GLY A 55 14.31 -28.95 26.95
CA GLY A 55 13.59 -29.72 25.95
C GLY A 55 12.11 -29.84 26.28
N VAL A 56 11.26 -29.69 25.31
CA VAL A 56 9.84 -30.00 25.43
C VAL A 56 9.47 -31.16 24.51
N ARG A 57 8.55 -32.01 24.97
CA ARG A 57 8.02 -33.08 24.13
C ARG A 57 7.07 -32.51 23.09
N SER A 58 7.19 -33.01 21.86
CA SER A 58 6.27 -32.60 20.79
C SER A 58 6.36 -31.09 20.50
N PHE A 59 7.59 -30.56 20.37
CA PHE A 59 7.83 -29.17 20.00
C PHE A 59 7.00 -28.80 18.75
N PRO A 60 6.30 -27.64 18.74
CA PRO A 60 5.46 -27.27 17.61
C PRO A 60 6.29 -27.11 16.33
N ALA A 61 5.77 -27.65 15.22
CA ALA A 61 6.32 -27.36 13.90
C ALA A 61 5.80 -25.98 13.45
N PHE A 62 6.65 -24.99 13.43
CA PHE A 62 6.35 -23.66 12.92
C PHE A 62 6.45 -23.63 11.39
N LYS A 63 5.48 -22.99 10.75
CA LYS A 63 5.42 -22.82 9.30
C LYS A 63 6.13 -21.52 8.88
N THR A 64 6.25 -21.29 7.56
CA THR A 64 6.77 -20.03 6.98
C THR A 64 5.93 -18.80 7.34
N ALA A 65 4.66 -18.99 7.64
CA ALA A 65 3.77 -18.00 8.24
C ALA A 65 3.02 -18.69 9.38
N ASP A 66 3.15 -18.17 10.60
CA ASP A 66 2.53 -18.76 11.80
C ASP A 66 2.37 -17.70 12.90
N THR A 67 1.76 -18.11 14.02
CA THR A 67 1.63 -17.27 15.22
C THR A 67 2.19 -18.03 16.40
N ILE A 68 3.24 -17.51 17.02
CA ILE A 68 3.83 -18.10 18.23
C ILE A 68 3.18 -17.49 19.46
N LEU A 69 2.75 -18.34 20.39
CA LEU A 69 2.07 -17.99 21.62
C LEU A 69 2.87 -18.49 22.82
N LEU A 70 3.12 -17.63 23.78
CA LEU A 70 3.65 -17.99 25.11
C LEU A 70 2.58 -17.67 26.16
N ARG A 71 2.18 -18.67 26.95
CA ARG A 71 1.18 -18.52 28.01
C ARG A 71 1.75 -18.95 29.36
N ASN A 72 1.26 -18.33 30.43
CA ASN A 72 1.57 -18.79 31.77
C ASN A 72 0.82 -20.10 32.14
N ALA A 73 1.08 -20.63 33.30
CA ALA A 73 0.46 -21.87 33.78
C ALA A 73 -1.07 -21.80 33.96
N THR A 74 -1.64 -20.61 34.07
CA THR A 74 -3.10 -20.37 34.14
C THR A 74 -3.73 -20.12 32.78
N GLY A 75 -2.93 -20.18 31.68
CA GLY A 75 -3.41 -19.97 30.31
C GLY A 75 -3.42 -18.51 29.85
N VAL A 76 -3.02 -17.55 30.69
CA VAL A 76 -2.93 -16.14 30.33
C VAL A 76 -1.80 -15.96 29.31
N LEU A 77 -2.05 -15.25 28.23
CA LEU A 77 -1.08 -14.96 27.20
C LEU A 77 -0.04 -13.96 27.72
N LEU A 78 1.24 -14.35 27.66
CA LEU A 78 2.38 -13.53 28.07
C LEU A 78 3.02 -12.81 26.89
N HIS A 79 3.08 -13.48 25.73
CA HIS A 79 3.65 -12.90 24.53
C HIS A 79 3.09 -13.59 23.28
N VAL A 80 2.94 -12.83 22.20
CA VAL A 80 2.49 -13.34 20.92
C VAL A 80 3.23 -12.63 19.79
N VAL A 81 3.53 -13.38 18.74
CA VAL A 81 4.02 -12.83 17.49
C VAL A 81 3.43 -13.60 16.31
N ALA A 82 2.81 -12.89 15.39
CA ALA A 82 2.48 -13.40 14.06
C ALA A 82 3.59 -12.98 13.09
N TYR A 83 4.05 -13.92 12.29
CA TYR A 83 5.12 -13.67 11.33
C TYR A 83 4.84 -14.33 9.99
N ASN A 84 5.46 -13.80 8.95
CA ASN A 84 5.47 -14.33 7.61
C ASN A 84 6.82 -14.00 6.93
N LYS A 85 6.93 -14.22 5.63
CA LYS A 85 8.17 -13.93 4.88
C LYS A 85 8.58 -12.43 4.95
N ASN A 86 7.61 -11.51 4.96
CA ASN A 86 7.89 -10.07 4.99
C ASN A 86 8.48 -9.63 6.35
N THR A 87 8.17 -10.35 7.44
CA THR A 87 8.74 -10.10 8.77
C THR A 87 10.27 -10.21 8.78
N TYR A 88 10.87 -10.97 7.87
CA TYR A 88 12.34 -11.07 7.74
C TYR A 88 12.97 -9.75 7.26
N LYS A 89 12.23 -8.85 6.62
CA LYS A 89 12.71 -7.57 6.05
C LYS A 89 13.89 -7.75 5.06
N ASN A 90 14.10 -8.98 4.61
CA ASN A 90 15.14 -9.37 3.66
C ASN A 90 14.68 -10.61 2.89
N GLU A 91 14.57 -10.50 1.57
CA GLU A 91 14.07 -11.59 0.72
C GLU A 91 14.96 -12.84 0.75
N ASP A 92 16.27 -12.67 0.72
CA ASP A 92 17.20 -13.81 0.72
C ASP A 92 17.19 -14.55 2.05
N PHE A 93 17.12 -13.83 3.16
CA PHE A 93 17.06 -14.44 4.49
C PHE A 93 15.72 -15.16 4.73
N SER A 94 14.65 -14.73 4.07
CA SER A 94 13.34 -15.38 4.14
C SER A 94 13.28 -16.75 3.46
N LYS A 95 14.26 -17.06 2.60
CA LYS A 95 14.37 -18.35 1.90
C LYS A 95 14.89 -19.47 2.80
N GLY A 96 15.40 -19.14 4.00
CA GLY A 96 15.83 -20.08 5.03
C GLY A 96 17.25 -19.80 5.53
N GLY A 97 17.64 -20.50 6.61
CA GLY A 97 18.95 -20.38 7.25
C GLY A 97 19.08 -19.22 8.23
N HIS A 98 18.12 -18.32 8.32
CA HIS A 98 18.10 -17.21 9.28
C HIS A 98 16.92 -17.31 10.22
N SER A 99 17.15 -16.98 11.51
CA SER A 99 16.08 -16.84 12.51
C SER A 99 15.46 -15.44 12.46
N LEU A 100 14.23 -15.33 12.92
CA LEU A 100 13.63 -14.05 13.28
C LEU A 100 14.06 -13.67 14.70
N GLU A 101 14.49 -12.44 14.88
CA GLU A 101 14.91 -11.86 16.15
C GLU A 101 14.12 -10.59 16.46
N ILE A 102 13.73 -10.41 17.74
CA ILE A 102 13.10 -9.16 18.20
C ILE A 102 14.12 -8.03 18.17
N ILE A 103 13.71 -6.86 17.67
CA ILE A 103 14.58 -5.69 17.52
C ILE A 103 14.65 -4.90 18.84
N SER A 104 13.48 -4.58 19.40
CA SER A 104 13.39 -3.74 20.60
C SER A 104 12.50 -4.36 21.66
N ASP A 105 13.02 -4.46 22.85
CA ASP A 105 12.24 -4.85 24.02
C ASP A 105 11.28 -3.73 24.51
N ALA A 106 11.52 -2.49 24.11
CA ALA A 106 10.73 -1.33 24.54
C ALA A 106 9.40 -1.18 23.77
N THR A 107 9.25 -1.87 22.63
CA THR A 107 8.09 -1.74 21.75
C THR A 107 7.37 -3.09 21.49
N PRO A 108 6.95 -3.84 22.54
CA PRO A 108 6.36 -5.16 22.39
C PRO A 108 5.04 -5.16 21.61
N CYS A 109 4.33 -4.03 21.56
CA CYS A 109 3.03 -3.88 20.89
C CYS A 109 3.12 -3.69 19.39
N SER A 110 4.33 -3.47 18.83
CA SER A 110 4.53 -3.25 17.40
C SER A 110 4.47 -4.54 16.56
N GLY A 111 4.00 -5.65 17.14
CA GLY A 111 3.74 -6.90 16.43
C GLY A 111 4.93 -7.39 15.60
N GLY A 112 4.68 -7.83 14.38
CA GLY A 112 5.70 -8.32 13.43
C GLY A 112 6.72 -7.26 13.02
N GLU A 113 6.41 -5.97 13.10
CA GLU A 113 7.34 -4.89 12.76
C GLU A 113 8.52 -4.79 13.74
N ASN A 114 8.35 -5.26 14.96
CA ASN A 114 9.43 -5.37 15.95
C ASN A 114 10.33 -6.59 15.74
N TRP A 115 10.25 -7.26 14.59
CA TRP A 115 11.05 -8.44 14.27
C TRP A 115 11.78 -8.26 12.95
N SER A 116 12.95 -8.89 12.85
CA SER A 116 13.74 -8.92 11.63
C SER A 116 14.58 -10.20 11.56
N ALA A 117 15.10 -10.51 10.38
CA ALA A 117 16.04 -11.61 10.22
C ALA A 117 17.33 -11.33 10.99
N SER A 118 17.88 -12.38 11.64
CA SER A 118 19.21 -12.32 12.24
C SER A 118 20.27 -11.97 11.22
N THR A 119 21.19 -11.07 11.59
CA THR A 119 22.38 -10.71 10.79
C THR A 119 23.61 -11.53 11.18
N ALA A 120 23.48 -12.49 12.12
CA ALA A 120 24.58 -13.36 12.50
C ALA A 120 25.06 -14.19 11.30
N PRO A 121 26.39 -14.35 11.09
CA PRO A 121 26.93 -15.21 10.03
C PRO A 121 26.48 -16.67 10.15
N SER A 122 26.11 -17.12 11.36
CA SER A 122 25.56 -18.45 11.65
C SER A 122 24.05 -18.57 11.39
N GLY A 123 23.38 -17.51 10.92
CA GLY A 123 21.95 -17.45 10.70
C GLY A 123 21.10 -17.23 11.95
N GLY A 124 21.71 -17.11 13.14
CA GLY A 124 20.97 -16.88 14.39
C GLY A 124 21.88 -16.68 15.59
N SER A 125 21.31 -16.20 16.71
CA SER A 125 22.01 -15.91 17.97
C SER A 125 21.43 -16.68 19.18
N PRO A 126 21.30 -18.02 19.13
CA PRO A 126 20.68 -18.78 20.23
C PRO A 126 21.47 -18.60 21.53
N GLY A 127 20.74 -18.31 22.63
CA GLY A 127 21.32 -18.11 23.96
C GLY A 127 22.13 -16.82 24.13
N LYS A 128 22.13 -15.94 23.14
CA LYS A 128 22.82 -14.64 23.17
C LYS A 128 21.83 -13.51 22.89
N ARG A 129 22.31 -12.27 23.10
CA ARG A 129 21.60 -11.07 22.68
C ARG A 129 21.41 -11.08 21.16
N ASN A 130 20.23 -10.63 20.70
CA ASN A 130 19.91 -10.60 19.28
C ASN A 130 20.87 -9.69 18.50
N THR A 131 21.18 -10.07 17.26
CA THR A 131 22.09 -9.30 16.40
C THR A 131 21.46 -8.05 15.84
N VAL A 132 20.13 -8.00 15.84
CA VAL A 132 19.33 -6.86 15.37
C VAL A 132 18.83 -5.97 16.52
N ASP A 133 19.33 -6.23 17.76
CA ASP A 133 18.94 -5.46 18.95
C ASP A 133 19.24 -3.97 18.77
N GLY A 134 18.22 -3.13 18.90
CA GLY A 134 18.27 -1.71 18.62
C GLY A 134 16.99 -0.98 19.01
N GLU A 135 16.86 0.24 18.53
CA GLU A 135 15.67 1.05 18.70
C GLU A 135 14.84 1.05 17.41
N ILE A 136 13.52 0.94 17.55
CA ILE A 136 12.58 1.19 16.47
C ILE A 136 11.57 2.24 16.93
N GLN A 137 11.01 2.98 15.97
CA GLN A 137 9.86 3.82 16.26
C GLN A 137 8.67 2.91 16.59
N PRO A 138 7.97 3.14 17.71
CA PRO A 138 6.79 2.36 18.04
C PRO A 138 5.72 2.52 16.96
N MET A 139 5.08 1.42 16.59
CA MET A 139 3.92 1.46 15.72
C MET A 139 2.71 1.93 16.53
N LEU A 140 2.13 3.04 16.12
CA LEU A 140 0.92 3.57 16.74
C LEU A 140 -0.30 2.73 16.32
N PRO A 141 -1.33 2.59 17.16
CA PRO A 141 -2.52 1.80 16.86
C PRO A 141 -3.47 2.53 15.90
N ASP A 142 -3.02 2.79 14.70
CA ASP A 142 -3.82 3.41 13.64
C ASP A 142 -4.95 2.50 13.18
N LEU A 143 -6.12 3.07 12.90
CA LEU A 143 -7.26 2.36 12.32
C LEU A 143 -6.98 2.10 10.82
N LEU A 144 -6.74 0.84 10.46
CA LEU A 144 -6.43 0.45 9.09
C LEU A 144 -7.68 0.22 8.25
N GLN A 145 -8.71 -0.41 8.85
CA GLN A 145 -9.92 -0.78 8.13
C GLN A 145 -11.11 -0.93 9.08
N VAL A 146 -12.30 -0.59 8.59
CA VAL A 146 -13.59 -1.01 9.14
C VAL A 146 -14.27 -1.89 8.11
N PHE A 147 -14.54 -3.14 8.45
CA PHE A 147 -15.16 -4.13 7.57
C PHE A 147 -16.50 -4.59 8.14
N PRO A 148 -17.61 -4.51 7.40
CA PRO A 148 -18.89 -5.03 7.83
C PRO A 148 -18.91 -6.55 7.67
N LEU A 149 -18.98 -7.29 8.79
CA LEU A 149 -19.16 -8.74 8.79
C LEU A 149 -20.58 -9.11 8.36
N ASP A 150 -21.53 -8.31 8.78
CA ASP A 150 -22.94 -8.31 8.36
C ASP A 150 -23.55 -6.92 8.62
N SER A 151 -24.88 -6.80 8.56
CA SER A 151 -25.54 -5.51 8.76
C SER A 151 -25.47 -4.95 10.20
N LEU A 152 -25.13 -5.75 11.19
CA LEU A 152 -25.08 -5.35 12.60
C LEU A 152 -23.69 -5.48 13.21
N HIS A 153 -22.75 -6.14 12.54
CA HIS A 153 -21.41 -6.43 13.08
C HIS A 153 -20.33 -5.83 12.20
N LEU A 154 -19.41 -5.08 12.84
CA LEU A 154 -18.23 -4.50 12.21
C LEU A 154 -16.97 -5.15 12.78
N GLN A 155 -16.00 -5.41 11.92
CA GLN A 155 -14.65 -5.75 12.28
C GLN A 155 -13.75 -4.53 12.04
N LEU A 156 -13.08 -4.06 13.07
CA LEU A 156 -12.07 -3.01 13.00
C LEU A 156 -10.70 -3.64 13.07
N THR A 157 -9.79 -3.26 12.19
CA THR A 157 -8.39 -3.74 12.19
C THR A 157 -7.46 -2.57 12.48
N PHE A 158 -6.53 -2.77 13.40
CA PHE A 158 -5.53 -1.78 13.81
C PHE A 158 -4.12 -2.23 13.45
N SER A 159 -3.19 -1.28 13.38
CA SER A 159 -1.79 -1.53 13.02
C SER A 159 -0.95 -2.12 14.17
N ALA A 160 -1.40 -1.98 15.41
CA ALA A 160 -0.68 -2.43 16.61
C ALA A 160 -1.62 -3.13 17.60
N THR A 161 -1.01 -3.89 18.53
CA THR A 161 -1.73 -4.54 19.63
C THR A 161 -2.33 -3.49 20.58
N LEU A 162 -3.63 -3.54 20.81
CA LEU A 162 -4.39 -2.58 21.62
C LEU A 162 -4.34 -2.90 23.12
N ASP A 163 -4.52 -1.88 23.95
CA ASP A 163 -5.00 -2.06 25.31
C ASP A 163 -6.46 -2.54 25.27
N SER A 164 -6.70 -3.75 25.74
CA SER A 164 -8.02 -4.38 25.61
C SER A 164 -9.11 -3.68 26.43
N ALA A 165 -8.76 -3.09 27.57
CA ALA A 165 -9.74 -2.39 28.41
C ALA A 165 -10.20 -1.09 27.76
N MET A 166 -9.25 -0.32 27.22
CA MET A 166 -9.55 0.91 26.48
C MET A 166 -10.31 0.61 25.19
N ALA A 167 -9.90 -0.41 24.44
CA ALA A 167 -10.56 -0.77 23.19
C ALA A 167 -11.97 -1.36 23.35
N MET A 168 -12.37 -1.81 24.55
CA MET A 168 -13.76 -2.21 24.84
C MET A 168 -14.66 -1.05 25.25
N ASP A 169 -14.12 0.14 25.51
CA ASP A 169 -14.94 1.30 25.88
C ASP A 169 -15.56 1.95 24.65
N LEU A 170 -16.87 1.97 24.57
CA LEU A 170 -17.65 2.48 23.45
C LEU A 170 -17.45 3.98 23.18
N GLN A 171 -17.03 4.76 24.17
CA GLN A 171 -16.78 6.20 23.97
C GLN A 171 -15.69 6.50 22.95
N HIS A 172 -14.80 5.54 22.67
CA HIS A 172 -13.71 5.66 21.71
C HIS A 172 -14.14 5.52 20.25
N TYR A 173 -15.40 5.10 19.97
CA TYR A 173 -15.93 4.83 18.64
C TYR A 173 -17.03 5.83 18.28
N GLN A 174 -16.75 6.70 17.30
CA GLN A 174 -17.68 7.75 16.88
C GLN A 174 -18.03 7.59 15.40
N PHE A 175 -19.32 7.53 15.10
CA PHE A 175 -19.80 7.53 13.72
C PHE A 175 -20.11 8.97 13.28
N LYS A 176 -19.61 9.38 12.12
CA LYS A 176 -19.90 10.70 11.56
C LYS A 176 -21.42 10.91 11.45
N ASN A 177 -21.86 12.13 11.77
CA ASN A 177 -23.25 12.56 11.72
C ASN A 177 -24.20 11.74 12.64
N ASN A 178 -23.68 11.05 13.66
CA ASN A 178 -24.45 10.17 14.53
C ASN A 178 -25.32 9.16 13.76
N ALA A 179 -24.87 8.74 12.59
CA ALA A 179 -25.61 7.85 11.71
C ALA A 179 -25.85 6.46 12.31
N LEU A 180 -24.94 6.03 13.17
CA LEU A 180 -24.94 4.71 13.84
C LEU A 180 -24.57 4.86 15.31
N GLN A 181 -24.86 3.81 16.10
CA GLN A 181 -24.45 3.69 17.49
C GLN A 181 -23.93 2.27 17.75
N ALA A 182 -22.76 2.14 18.37
CA ALA A 182 -22.28 0.86 18.88
C ALA A 182 -22.96 0.51 20.22
N LEU A 183 -23.26 -0.77 20.42
CA LEU A 183 -23.82 -1.33 21.66
C LEU A 183 -22.77 -2.13 22.44
N GLN A 184 -21.79 -2.71 21.75
CA GLN A 184 -20.77 -3.57 22.32
C GLN A 184 -19.50 -3.48 21.50
N ALA A 185 -18.35 -3.59 22.17
CA ALA A 185 -17.03 -3.70 21.58
C ALA A 185 -16.30 -4.89 22.22
N ASP A 186 -15.82 -5.82 21.41
CA ASP A 186 -15.06 -6.99 21.83
C ASP A 186 -13.71 -7.02 21.15
N VAL A 187 -12.64 -7.07 21.91
CA VAL A 187 -11.27 -7.16 21.36
C VAL A 187 -10.93 -8.62 21.06
N VAL A 188 -10.44 -8.89 19.85
CA VAL A 188 -10.21 -10.27 19.38
C VAL A 188 -8.78 -10.71 19.66
N GLY A 189 -8.65 -11.75 20.48
CA GLY A 189 -7.35 -12.38 20.74
C GLY A 189 -6.93 -13.36 19.64
N PRO A 190 -5.66 -13.73 19.56
CA PRO A 190 -4.59 -13.46 20.52
C PRO A 190 -3.73 -12.24 20.21
N LEU A 191 -3.90 -11.54 19.07
CA LEU A 191 -3.07 -10.41 18.68
C LEU A 191 -3.58 -9.09 19.28
N TRP A 192 -4.88 -9.01 19.58
CA TRP A 192 -5.57 -7.82 20.08
C TRP A 192 -5.36 -6.58 19.19
N ASP A 193 -5.25 -6.80 17.90
CA ASP A 193 -5.19 -5.79 16.84
C ASP A 193 -6.51 -5.68 16.07
N GLU A 194 -7.55 -6.36 16.57
CA GLU A 194 -8.88 -6.43 15.98
C GLU A 194 -9.96 -6.20 17.05
N VAL A 195 -10.98 -5.40 16.69
CA VAL A 195 -12.15 -5.13 17.51
C VAL A 195 -13.42 -5.45 16.75
N HIS A 196 -14.33 -6.20 17.36
CA HIS A 196 -15.68 -6.40 16.83
C HIS A 196 -16.64 -5.44 17.51
N LEU A 197 -17.37 -4.65 16.73
CA LEU A 197 -18.45 -3.78 17.21
C LEU A 197 -19.80 -4.37 16.84
N VAL A 198 -20.73 -4.36 17.79
CA VAL A 198 -22.15 -4.63 17.56
C VAL A 198 -22.90 -3.32 17.44
N LEU A 199 -23.66 -3.13 16.36
CA LEU A 199 -24.43 -1.92 16.10
C LEU A 199 -25.85 -2.03 16.66
N LYS A 200 -26.41 -0.89 17.05
CA LYS A 200 -27.82 -0.78 17.51
C LYS A 200 -28.82 -0.92 16.36
N ASN A 201 -28.48 -0.36 15.21
CA ASN A 201 -29.32 -0.37 14.01
C ASN A 201 -28.53 -0.98 12.85
N PRO A 202 -29.19 -1.72 11.95
CA PRO A 202 -28.51 -2.32 10.81
C PRO A 202 -28.02 -1.28 9.82
N LEU A 203 -26.89 -1.58 9.18
CA LEU A 203 -26.39 -0.86 8.03
C LEU A 203 -27.41 -0.92 6.88
N GLN A 204 -27.50 0.17 6.14
CA GLN A 204 -28.35 0.26 4.94
C GLN A 204 -27.48 0.07 3.68
N GLN A 205 -27.99 -0.64 2.70
CA GLN A 205 -27.35 -0.81 1.40
C GLN A 205 -27.16 0.54 0.69
N GLY A 206 -26.01 0.72 0.04
CA GLY A 206 -25.70 1.92 -0.74
C GLY A 206 -25.37 3.16 0.10
N ILE A 207 -25.32 3.06 1.42
CA ILE A 207 -24.93 4.17 2.31
C ILE A 207 -23.45 4.01 2.69
N LEU A 208 -22.69 5.07 2.48
CA LEU A 208 -21.31 5.20 2.96
C LEU A 208 -21.30 5.74 4.39
N TYR A 209 -20.71 5.00 5.29
CA TYR A 209 -20.50 5.37 6.68
C TYR A 209 -19.02 5.69 6.93
N THR A 210 -18.74 6.50 7.94
CA THR A 210 -17.39 6.75 8.42
C THR A 210 -17.37 6.58 9.93
N LEU A 211 -16.42 5.80 10.41
CA LEU A 211 -16.12 5.64 11.83
C LEU A 211 -14.80 6.31 12.13
N SER A 212 -14.74 7.04 13.23
CA SER A 212 -13.50 7.58 13.80
C SER A 212 -13.25 7.00 15.19
N THR A 213 -11.99 6.77 15.51
CA THR A 213 -11.54 6.35 16.84
C THR A 213 -10.79 7.49 17.52
N ARG A 214 -10.96 7.63 18.85
CA ARG A 214 -10.25 8.63 19.66
C ARG A 214 -9.87 8.03 21.01
N GLY A 215 -8.64 8.29 21.45
CA GLY A 215 -8.17 7.79 22.74
C GLY A 215 -7.93 6.28 22.76
N ILE A 216 -7.89 5.62 21.61
CA ILE A 216 -7.43 4.22 21.49
C ILE A 216 -5.92 4.21 21.69
N VAL A 217 -5.45 3.38 22.59
CA VAL A 217 -4.03 3.24 22.91
C VAL A 217 -3.55 1.82 22.64
N ASP A 218 -2.25 1.70 22.38
CA ASP A 218 -1.58 0.40 22.32
C ASP A 218 -1.35 -0.19 23.72
N CYS A 219 -0.80 -1.38 23.82
CA CYS A 219 -0.49 -2.03 25.09
C CYS A 219 0.59 -1.32 25.93
N ASN A 220 1.24 -0.29 25.44
CA ASN A 220 2.16 0.59 26.18
C ASN A 220 1.54 1.95 26.54
N GLY A 221 0.29 2.20 26.15
CA GLY A 221 -0.41 3.47 26.39
C GLY A 221 -0.11 4.56 25.35
N LEU A 222 0.47 4.21 24.18
CA LEU A 222 0.65 5.14 23.08
C LEU A 222 -0.65 5.28 22.28
N GLU A 223 -1.10 6.50 22.10
CA GLU A 223 -2.34 6.80 21.39
C GLU A 223 -2.16 6.69 19.87
N SER A 224 -3.26 6.40 19.14
CA SER A 224 -3.31 6.37 17.68
C SER A 224 -2.79 7.67 17.06
N GLY A 225 -2.15 7.54 15.90
CA GLY A 225 -1.56 8.66 15.16
C GLY A 225 -2.58 9.40 14.29
N LEU A 226 -2.21 9.64 13.04
CA LEU A 226 -3.03 10.41 12.09
C LEU A 226 -4.17 9.61 11.45
N LYS A 227 -4.04 8.28 11.38
CA LYS A 227 -5.04 7.40 10.78
C LYS A 227 -6.00 6.88 11.85
N ASN A 228 -7.01 7.66 12.13
CA ASN A 228 -8.05 7.34 13.11
C ASN A 228 -9.46 7.33 12.53
N GLU A 229 -9.60 7.43 11.21
CA GLU A 229 -10.88 7.37 10.50
C GLU A 229 -10.83 6.35 9.37
N ALA A 230 -11.94 5.63 9.17
CA ALA A 230 -12.13 4.75 8.02
C ALA A 230 -13.57 4.79 7.53
N SER A 231 -13.74 4.78 6.22
CA SER A 231 -15.05 4.69 5.58
C SER A 231 -15.38 3.24 5.25
N PHE A 232 -16.66 2.89 5.36
CA PHE A 232 -17.17 1.54 5.09
C PHE A 232 -18.63 1.58 4.61
N ALA A 233 -19.07 0.51 3.97
CA ALA A 233 -20.45 0.33 3.52
C ALA A 233 -20.79 -1.16 3.50
N CYS A 234 -22.06 -1.52 3.49
CA CYS A 234 -22.46 -2.91 3.26
C CYS A 234 -21.85 -3.46 1.99
N THR A 235 -21.27 -4.67 2.06
CA THR A 235 -20.80 -5.37 0.88
C THR A 235 -21.96 -5.97 0.09
N GLY A 236 -21.79 -6.03 -1.22
CA GLY A 236 -22.68 -6.71 -2.14
C GLY A 236 -21.92 -7.68 -3.03
N ILE A 237 -22.66 -8.55 -3.71
CA ILE A 237 -22.11 -9.42 -4.73
C ILE A 237 -22.05 -8.62 -6.03
N PRO A 238 -20.87 -8.46 -6.65
CA PRO A 238 -20.75 -7.69 -7.88
C PRO A 238 -21.31 -8.47 -9.08
N ASP A 239 -21.97 -7.73 -9.96
CA ASP A 239 -22.39 -8.22 -11.28
C ASP A 239 -21.21 -8.13 -12.27
N SER A 240 -21.41 -8.72 -13.46
CA SER A 240 -20.43 -8.60 -14.55
C SER A 240 -20.15 -7.14 -14.88
N LEU A 241 -18.88 -6.79 -15.01
CA LEU A 241 -18.35 -5.44 -15.23
C LEU A 241 -18.54 -4.44 -14.07
N ASP A 242 -18.94 -4.88 -12.90
CA ASP A 242 -18.93 -4.04 -11.70
C ASP A 242 -17.50 -3.77 -11.21
N ILE A 243 -16.65 -4.78 -11.24
CA ILE A 243 -15.21 -4.65 -10.97
C ILE A 243 -14.46 -4.89 -12.27
N ILE A 244 -13.68 -3.90 -12.68
CA ILE A 244 -13.01 -3.89 -13.99
C ILE A 244 -11.51 -3.64 -13.85
N PHE A 245 -10.72 -4.13 -14.81
CA PHE A 245 -9.33 -3.72 -14.97
C PHE A 245 -9.23 -2.24 -15.31
N ASN A 246 -8.33 -1.52 -14.65
CA ASN A 246 -8.18 -0.08 -14.78
C ASN A 246 -6.79 0.37 -15.23
N GLU A 247 -5.73 -0.25 -14.71
CA GLU A 247 -4.34 0.09 -15.07
C GLU A 247 -3.46 -1.17 -15.02
N VAL A 248 -2.47 -1.27 -15.92
CA VAL A 248 -1.51 -2.38 -15.95
C VAL A 248 -0.10 -1.87 -16.25
N MET A 249 0.84 -2.14 -15.34
CA MET A 249 2.29 -1.94 -15.53
C MET A 249 2.94 -3.31 -15.75
N TYR A 250 3.13 -3.70 -17.02
CA TYR A 250 3.70 -5.00 -17.38
C TYR A 250 5.21 -4.96 -17.65
N ASP A 251 5.78 -3.80 -18.03
CA ASP A 251 7.22 -3.60 -18.29
C ASP A 251 7.77 -2.42 -17.47
N PRO A 252 7.89 -2.56 -16.14
CA PRO A 252 8.37 -1.48 -15.27
C PRO A 252 9.87 -1.21 -15.46
N LEU A 253 10.35 -0.09 -14.90
CA LEU A 253 11.77 0.19 -14.75
C LEU A 253 12.45 -0.84 -13.84
N PRO A 254 13.77 -1.06 -13.97
CA PRO A 254 14.49 -1.98 -13.10
C PRO A 254 14.32 -1.64 -11.61
N GLY A 255 13.98 -2.64 -10.80
CA GLY A 255 13.74 -2.47 -9.36
C GLY A 255 12.34 -2.00 -8.98
N VAL A 256 11.47 -1.72 -9.95
CA VAL A 256 10.06 -1.39 -9.73
C VAL A 256 9.21 -2.65 -9.98
N PRO A 257 8.30 -3.04 -9.08
CA PRO A 257 7.44 -4.19 -9.30
C PRO A 257 6.37 -3.92 -10.37
N GLN A 258 5.97 -4.97 -11.07
CA GLN A 258 4.77 -4.96 -11.91
C GLN A 258 3.53 -4.76 -11.03
N PHE A 259 2.48 -4.17 -11.59
CA PHE A 259 1.20 -4.07 -10.91
C PHE A 259 0.01 -4.14 -11.87
N ILE A 260 -1.12 -4.50 -11.31
CA ILE A 260 -2.44 -4.45 -11.94
C ILE A 260 -3.32 -3.64 -11.03
N GLU A 261 -4.18 -2.82 -11.59
CA GLU A 261 -5.18 -2.09 -10.83
C GLU A 261 -6.57 -2.46 -11.31
N ILE A 262 -7.48 -2.57 -10.35
CA ILE A 262 -8.90 -2.76 -10.58
C ILE A 262 -9.69 -1.57 -10.02
N TYR A 263 -10.85 -1.31 -10.61
CA TYR A 263 -11.75 -0.24 -10.24
C TYR A 263 -13.15 -0.78 -9.97
N ASN A 264 -13.75 -0.37 -8.84
CA ASN A 264 -15.14 -0.67 -8.53
C ASN A 264 -16.06 0.41 -9.08
N ARG A 265 -16.66 0.17 -10.24
CA ARG A 265 -17.63 1.09 -10.86
C ARG A 265 -19.07 0.89 -10.37
N SER A 266 -19.33 -0.14 -9.56
CA SER A 266 -20.64 -0.39 -8.98
C SER A 266 -21.00 0.64 -7.91
N LYS A 267 -22.27 0.64 -7.50
CA LYS A 267 -22.77 1.51 -6.42
C LYS A 267 -22.63 0.90 -5.03
N GLN A 268 -22.01 -0.26 -4.90
CA GLN A 268 -21.87 -0.98 -3.65
C GLN A 268 -20.40 -1.29 -3.34
N ALA A 269 -20.10 -1.50 -2.08
CA ALA A 269 -18.80 -2.00 -1.68
C ALA A 269 -18.71 -3.50 -1.96
N VAL A 270 -17.49 -4.00 -2.23
CA VAL A 270 -17.22 -5.41 -2.55
C VAL A 270 -16.14 -5.95 -1.63
N ASP A 271 -16.30 -7.20 -1.18
CA ASP A 271 -15.26 -7.91 -0.42
C ASP A 271 -14.25 -8.52 -1.38
N LEU A 272 -13.01 -8.04 -1.31
CA LEU A 272 -11.90 -8.50 -2.15
C LEU A 272 -11.43 -9.93 -1.81
N SER A 273 -11.81 -10.51 -0.66
CA SER A 273 -11.43 -11.88 -0.30
C SER A 273 -12.10 -12.94 -1.17
N HIS A 274 -13.18 -12.58 -1.86
CA HIS A 274 -13.89 -13.40 -2.83
C HIS A 274 -13.47 -13.14 -4.29
N LEU A 275 -12.56 -12.17 -4.50
CA LEU A 275 -12.03 -11.85 -5.84
C LEU A 275 -10.78 -12.66 -6.17
N TYR A 276 -10.75 -13.15 -7.42
CA TYR A 276 -9.63 -13.90 -7.97
C TYR A 276 -9.14 -13.23 -9.26
N TRP A 277 -7.84 -13.03 -9.36
CA TRP A 277 -7.17 -12.73 -10.60
C TRP A 277 -6.75 -14.04 -11.27
N VAL A 278 -6.99 -14.12 -12.59
CA VAL A 278 -6.73 -15.33 -13.38
C VAL A 278 -5.90 -14.96 -14.60
N MET A 279 -4.77 -15.64 -14.81
CA MET A 279 -4.03 -15.55 -16.05
C MET A 279 -4.40 -16.73 -16.94
N GLN A 280 -4.64 -16.46 -18.22
CA GLN A 280 -4.92 -17.50 -19.21
C GLN A 280 -3.68 -17.80 -20.05
N ASP A 281 -3.60 -19.02 -20.55
CA ASP A 281 -2.64 -19.40 -21.59
C ASP A 281 -3.12 -18.93 -22.98
N LYS A 282 -2.30 -19.17 -24.00
CA LYS A 282 -2.62 -18.80 -25.40
C LYS A 282 -3.83 -19.54 -25.99
N TYR A 283 -4.34 -20.56 -25.32
CA TYR A 283 -5.52 -21.32 -25.72
C TYR A 283 -6.78 -20.94 -24.93
N GLY A 284 -6.65 -19.94 -24.00
CA GLY A 284 -7.75 -19.49 -23.15
C GLY A 284 -7.98 -20.37 -21.91
N ALA A 285 -7.08 -21.31 -21.61
CA ALA A 285 -7.17 -22.09 -20.38
C ALA A 285 -6.56 -21.37 -19.20
N ASP A 286 -7.17 -21.51 -18.02
CA ASP A 286 -6.69 -20.89 -16.77
C ASP A 286 -5.33 -21.49 -16.38
N LYS A 287 -4.32 -20.67 -16.32
CA LYS A 287 -2.94 -21.05 -15.97
C LYS A 287 -2.63 -20.77 -14.50
N ASN A 288 -3.02 -19.62 -14.01
CA ASN A 288 -2.85 -19.20 -12.62
C ASN A 288 -4.17 -18.63 -12.14
N VAL A 289 -4.63 -19.06 -10.96
CA VAL A 289 -5.81 -18.53 -10.27
C VAL A 289 -5.36 -18.08 -8.89
N LEU A 290 -5.37 -16.78 -8.62
CA LEU A 290 -4.83 -16.19 -7.41
C LEU A 290 -5.91 -15.39 -6.68
N PRO A 291 -6.17 -15.67 -5.38
CA PRO A 291 -7.03 -14.80 -4.58
C PRO A 291 -6.37 -13.44 -4.40
N LEU A 292 -7.14 -12.36 -4.49
CA LEU A 292 -6.64 -11.00 -4.30
C LEU A 292 -6.40 -10.65 -2.84
N SER A 293 -7.15 -11.26 -1.94
CA SER A 293 -6.93 -11.11 -0.50
C SER A 293 -7.16 -12.43 0.21
N GLY A 294 -6.32 -12.73 1.20
CA GLY A 294 -6.51 -13.86 2.13
C GLY A 294 -7.32 -13.50 3.37
N LYS A 295 -7.78 -12.25 3.48
CA LYS A 295 -8.57 -11.71 4.59
C LYS A 295 -9.67 -10.81 4.03
N PRO A 296 -10.77 -10.59 4.78
CA PRO A 296 -11.77 -9.60 4.42
C PRO A 296 -11.12 -8.25 4.12
N ALA A 297 -11.37 -7.71 2.94
CA ALA A 297 -10.82 -6.43 2.50
C ALA A 297 -11.87 -5.69 1.66
N LEU A 298 -12.11 -4.43 1.99
CA LEU A 298 -13.22 -3.66 1.42
C LEU A 298 -12.74 -2.84 0.22
N LEU A 299 -13.42 -2.97 -0.91
CA LEU A 299 -13.31 -2.08 -2.05
C LEU A 299 -14.60 -1.26 -2.18
N LEU A 300 -14.55 0.00 -1.78
CA LEU A 300 -15.69 0.91 -1.83
C LEU A 300 -16.11 1.23 -3.27
N SER A 301 -17.35 1.66 -3.44
CA SER A 301 -17.83 2.20 -4.72
C SER A 301 -16.96 3.36 -5.19
N GLY A 302 -16.55 3.35 -6.45
CA GLY A 302 -15.67 4.37 -7.02
C GLY A 302 -14.20 4.31 -6.59
N ALA A 303 -13.80 3.28 -5.82
CA ALA A 303 -12.43 3.10 -5.37
C ALA A 303 -11.61 2.20 -6.30
N TYR A 304 -10.28 2.35 -6.21
CA TYR A 304 -9.29 1.53 -6.89
C TYR A 304 -8.65 0.55 -5.91
N ALA A 305 -8.17 -0.59 -6.41
CA ALA A 305 -7.30 -1.49 -5.63
C ALA A 305 -6.08 -1.87 -6.48
N VAL A 306 -4.90 -1.68 -5.91
CA VAL A 306 -3.60 -1.96 -6.56
C VAL A 306 -3.11 -3.34 -6.13
N ILE A 307 -2.77 -4.18 -7.08
CA ILE A 307 -2.32 -5.56 -6.90
C ILE A 307 -0.88 -5.65 -7.38
N SER A 308 0.06 -5.96 -6.49
CA SER A 308 1.49 -6.04 -6.81
C SER A 308 2.19 -7.05 -5.91
N ASN A 309 3.37 -7.50 -6.33
CA ASN A 309 4.24 -8.34 -5.51
C ASN A 309 4.80 -7.56 -4.30
N ASP A 310 5.05 -6.27 -4.48
CA ASP A 310 5.55 -5.37 -3.42
C ASP A 310 4.98 -3.95 -3.60
N PRO A 311 3.77 -3.69 -3.09
CA PRO A 311 3.19 -2.36 -3.13
C PRO A 311 4.00 -1.29 -2.39
N GLY A 312 4.78 -1.69 -1.38
CA GLY A 312 5.65 -0.78 -0.62
C GLY A 312 6.75 -0.20 -1.50
N VAL A 313 7.46 -1.03 -2.25
CA VAL A 313 8.47 -0.59 -3.22
C VAL A 313 7.83 0.20 -4.36
N LEU A 314 6.65 -0.23 -4.86
CA LEU A 314 5.91 0.50 -5.89
C LEU A 314 5.65 1.95 -5.46
N CYS A 315 5.10 2.16 -4.25
CA CYS A 315 4.74 3.48 -3.75
C CYS A 315 5.93 4.35 -3.28
N GLN A 316 7.13 3.80 -3.21
CA GLN A 316 8.36 4.58 -3.08
C GLN A 316 8.80 5.20 -4.41
N GLN A 317 8.47 4.57 -5.54
CA GLN A 317 8.87 4.98 -6.88
C GLN A 317 7.76 5.72 -7.65
N ALA A 318 6.51 5.44 -7.32
CA ALA A 318 5.33 6.07 -7.89
C ALA A 318 4.51 6.79 -6.82
N VAL A 319 3.73 7.77 -7.24
CA VAL A 319 2.77 8.45 -6.34
C VAL A 319 1.51 7.58 -6.25
N CYS A 320 1.36 6.84 -5.17
CA CYS A 320 0.17 6.02 -4.92
C CYS A 320 -0.98 6.82 -4.31
N GLY A 321 -2.22 6.36 -4.55
CA GLY A 321 -3.40 6.84 -3.84
C GLY A 321 -3.40 6.39 -2.37
N LEU A 322 -3.61 7.33 -1.45
CA LEU A 322 -3.49 7.07 -0.01
C LEU A 322 -4.63 6.23 0.57
N GLU A 323 -5.80 6.24 -0.08
CA GLU A 323 -7.01 5.58 0.41
C GLU A 323 -7.31 4.26 -0.31
N SER A 324 -6.53 3.94 -1.34
CA SER A 324 -6.75 2.73 -2.14
C SER A 324 -6.14 1.51 -1.47
N PRO A 325 -6.85 0.37 -1.40
CA PRO A 325 -6.26 -0.89 -0.96
C PRO A 325 -5.02 -1.25 -1.77
N LEU A 326 -3.91 -1.50 -1.08
CA LEU A 326 -2.66 -1.99 -1.66
C LEU A 326 -2.53 -3.47 -1.32
N LEU A 327 -2.72 -4.34 -2.31
CA LEU A 327 -2.79 -5.78 -2.13
C LEU A 327 -1.46 -6.43 -2.50
N THR A 328 -0.84 -7.10 -1.54
CA THR A 328 0.35 -7.94 -1.80
C THR A 328 -0.09 -9.31 -2.30
N VAL A 329 0.07 -9.54 -3.60
CA VAL A 329 -0.25 -10.82 -4.26
C VAL A 329 0.97 -11.26 -5.06
N HIS A 330 1.40 -12.51 -4.91
CA HIS A 330 2.49 -13.08 -5.71
C HIS A 330 2.05 -13.30 -7.15
N LEU A 331 1.95 -12.21 -7.91
CA LEU A 331 1.66 -12.26 -9.33
C LEU A 331 2.81 -13.00 -10.06
N PRO A 332 2.51 -13.92 -11.00
CA PRO A 332 3.51 -14.37 -11.95
C PRO A 332 3.95 -13.18 -12.80
N GLN A 333 5.16 -13.26 -13.35
CA GLN A 333 5.65 -12.23 -14.25
C GLN A 333 4.68 -12.00 -15.41
N LEU A 334 4.22 -10.78 -15.57
CA LEU A 334 3.43 -10.34 -16.71
C LEU A 334 4.35 -10.27 -17.93
N SER A 335 3.92 -10.87 -19.04
CA SER A 335 4.72 -10.90 -20.28
C SER A 335 4.79 -9.53 -20.93
N ASN A 336 5.97 -9.14 -21.42
CA ASN A 336 6.11 -7.91 -22.22
C ASN A 336 5.47 -8.05 -23.61
N ASP A 337 5.22 -9.28 -24.08
CA ASP A 337 4.57 -9.54 -25.37
C ASP A 337 3.04 -9.56 -25.29
N GLY A 338 2.48 -9.40 -24.09
CA GLY A 338 1.06 -9.41 -23.82
C GLY A 338 0.60 -10.65 -23.05
N ALA A 339 -0.55 -10.53 -22.42
CA ALA A 339 -1.24 -11.61 -21.72
C ALA A 339 -2.75 -11.38 -21.66
N ALA A 340 -3.51 -12.47 -21.55
CA ALA A 340 -4.94 -12.43 -21.25
C ALA A 340 -5.18 -12.71 -19.77
N MET A 341 -6.03 -11.89 -19.15
CA MET A 341 -6.35 -11.92 -17.73
C MET A 341 -7.85 -11.85 -17.53
N LEU A 342 -8.33 -12.47 -16.45
CA LEU A 342 -9.73 -12.43 -16.02
C LEU A 342 -9.80 -12.00 -14.56
N LEU A 343 -10.91 -11.36 -14.20
CA LEU A 343 -11.37 -11.19 -12.83
C LEU A 343 -12.58 -12.09 -12.59
N ARG A 344 -12.59 -12.78 -11.45
CA ARG A 344 -13.70 -13.63 -11.03
C ARG A 344 -14.07 -13.36 -9.57
N TYR A 345 -15.37 -13.44 -9.26
CA TYR A 345 -15.90 -13.39 -7.89
C TYR A 345 -16.59 -14.73 -7.63
N ASP A 346 -16.08 -15.53 -6.69
CA ASP A 346 -16.56 -16.88 -6.39
C ASP A 346 -16.81 -17.75 -7.65
N GLY A 347 -15.92 -17.63 -8.64
CA GLY A 347 -16.00 -18.36 -9.91
C GLY A 347 -16.81 -17.68 -11.02
N HIS A 348 -17.58 -16.63 -10.72
CA HIS A 348 -18.30 -15.84 -11.73
C HIS A 348 -17.37 -14.83 -12.39
N GLY A 349 -17.38 -14.77 -13.73
CA GLY A 349 -16.57 -13.81 -14.48
C GLY A 349 -17.09 -12.38 -14.31
N LEU A 350 -16.19 -11.47 -13.95
CA LEU A 350 -16.50 -10.04 -13.82
C LEU A 350 -15.99 -9.25 -15.02
N ASP A 351 -14.71 -9.38 -15.35
CA ASP A 351 -14.07 -8.65 -16.46
C ASP A 351 -12.97 -9.51 -17.09
N ALA A 352 -12.65 -9.20 -18.35
CA ALA A 352 -11.57 -9.83 -19.11
C ALA A 352 -10.76 -8.76 -19.82
N PHE A 353 -9.42 -8.86 -19.72
CA PHE A 353 -8.51 -7.93 -20.39
C PHE A 353 -7.36 -8.69 -21.04
N ALA A 354 -7.09 -8.38 -22.31
CA ALA A 354 -5.92 -8.85 -23.03
C ALA A 354 -5.12 -7.63 -23.48
N TYR A 355 -3.98 -7.40 -22.86
CA TYR A 355 -3.08 -6.32 -23.27
C TYR A 355 -2.04 -6.80 -24.28
N SER A 356 -1.54 -5.88 -25.10
CA SER A 356 -0.38 -6.08 -25.95
C SER A 356 0.47 -4.80 -26.01
N PRO A 357 1.77 -4.88 -26.38
CA PRO A 357 2.63 -3.73 -26.57
C PRO A 357 2.09 -2.72 -27.58
N ASP A 358 1.31 -3.18 -28.57
CA ASP A 358 0.71 -2.32 -29.61
C ASP A 358 -0.35 -1.34 -29.05
N MET A 359 -0.81 -1.54 -27.82
CA MET A 359 -1.71 -0.62 -27.13
C MET A 359 -0.98 0.63 -26.59
N GLN A 360 0.37 0.59 -26.54
CA GLN A 360 1.15 1.75 -26.15
C GLN A 360 1.10 2.83 -27.24
N PHE A 361 1.20 4.09 -26.80
CA PHE A 361 1.09 5.22 -27.70
C PHE A 361 2.27 5.26 -28.69
N GLY A 362 1.98 5.24 -29.99
CA GLY A 362 2.96 5.02 -31.05
C GLY A 362 4.00 6.13 -31.26
N LEU A 363 3.84 7.33 -30.67
CA LEU A 363 4.86 8.39 -30.68
C LEU A 363 5.88 8.27 -29.52
N LEU A 364 5.71 7.31 -28.61
CA LEU A 364 6.69 7.03 -27.58
C LEU A 364 7.90 6.34 -28.17
N SER A 365 9.09 6.85 -27.92
CA SER A 365 10.35 6.21 -28.35
C SER A 365 10.66 4.94 -27.54
N ASN A 366 10.14 4.84 -26.32
CA ASN A 366 10.25 3.71 -25.42
C ASN A 366 9.04 3.71 -24.49
N ALA A 367 8.39 2.55 -24.32
CA ALA A 367 7.24 2.37 -23.45
C ALA A 367 7.62 1.74 -22.09
N LYS A 368 8.89 1.42 -21.85
CA LYS A 368 9.35 0.85 -20.58
C LYS A 368 9.13 1.83 -19.43
N GLY A 369 8.51 1.33 -18.37
CA GLY A 369 8.14 2.14 -17.19
C GLY A 369 6.87 2.98 -17.40
N ILE A 370 6.10 2.71 -18.46
CA ILE A 370 4.84 3.40 -18.75
C ILE A 370 3.69 2.40 -18.68
N SER A 371 2.73 2.63 -17.79
CA SER A 371 1.54 1.78 -17.67
C SER A 371 0.54 2.00 -18.80
N LEU A 372 -0.33 1.01 -19.01
CA LEU A 372 -1.55 1.14 -19.80
C LEU A 372 -2.70 1.52 -18.87
N GLU A 373 -3.35 2.64 -19.14
CA GLU A 373 -4.49 3.16 -18.42
C GLU A 373 -5.79 3.04 -19.23
N ARG A 374 -6.87 2.64 -18.57
CA ARG A 374 -8.23 2.71 -19.14
C ARG A 374 -8.66 4.17 -19.25
N ILE A 375 -9.29 4.54 -20.37
CA ILE A 375 -9.76 5.90 -20.65
C ILE A 375 -11.14 6.12 -20.04
N ASP A 376 -12.09 5.22 -20.28
CA ASP A 376 -13.47 5.33 -19.83
C ASP A 376 -13.95 4.02 -19.17
N PRO A 377 -14.32 4.05 -17.89
CA PRO A 377 -14.82 2.87 -17.19
C PRO A 377 -16.17 2.39 -17.70
N GLU A 378 -16.97 3.24 -18.37
CA GLU A 378 -18.27 2.88 -18.92
C GLU A 378 -18.19 2.20 -20.29
N VAL A 379 -17.02 2.24 -20.93
CA VAL A 379 -16.76 1.59 -22.20
C VAL A 379 -16.18 0.19 -21.95
N ALA A 380 -16.57 -0.79 -22.77
CA ALA A 380 -16.12 -2.17 -22.64
C ALA A 380 -14.58 -2.30 -22.58
N THR A 381 -14.08 -3.20 -21.76
CA THR A 381 -12.64 -3.38 -21.49
C THR A 381 -11.83 -3.64 -22.76
N LEU A 382 -12.37 -4.44 -23.69
CA LEU A 382 -11.72 -4.77 -24.96
C LEU A 382 -12.13 -3.85 -26.12
N ALA A 383 -12.81 -2.74 -25.87
CA ALA A 383 -13.14 -1.78 -26.92
C ALA A 383 -11.86 -1.16 -27.48
N ALA A 384 -11.81 -1.04 -28.80
CA ALA A 384 -10.71 -0.35 -29.47
C ALA A 384 -10.58 1.08 -28.92
N ASN A 385 -9.36 1.51 -28.64
CA ASN A 385 -9.03 2.85 -28.14
C ASN A 385 -9.53 3.17 -26.70
N ASN A 386 -9.93 2.19 -25.90
CA ASN A 386 -10.25 2.43 -24.49
C ASN A 386 -9.03 2.31 -23.56
N TRP A 387 -7.84 2.12 -24.10
CA TRP A 387 -6.59 2.05 -23.35
C TRP A 387 -5.56 2.98 -23.94
N HIS A 388 -4.74 3.60 -23.10
CA HIS A 388 -3.69 4.50 -23.53
C HIS A 388 -2.51 4.48 -22.54
N SER A 389 -1.33 4.84 -23.03
CA SER A 389 -0.15 5.04 -22.18
C SER A 389 -0.37 6.14 -21.17
N ALA A 390 0.05 5.92 -19.93
CA ALA A 390 -0.02 6.91 -18.86
C ALA A 390 0.79 8.17 -19.17
N ALA A 391 0.32 9.31 -18.69
CA ALA A 391 0.93 10.61 -18.98
C ALA A 391 2.25 10.83 -18.23
N ALA A 392 3.16 11.59 -18.88
CA ALA A 392 4.42 12.01 -18.26
C ALA A 392 4.22 12.89 -17.02
N SER A 393 3.20 13.77 -17.04
CA SER A 393 2.87 14.63 -15.89
C SER A 393 2.37 13.86 -14.67
N ALA A 394 1.92 12.62 -14.86
CA ALA A 394 1.53 11.70 -13.77
C ALA A 394 2.68 10.80 -13.30
N GLY A 395 3.86 10.90 -13.90
CA GLY A 395 5.00 10.03 -13.64
C GLY A 395 4.89 8.66 -14.34
N TYR A 396 4.11 8.60 -15.43
CA TYR A 396 3.89 7.41 -16.25
C TYR A 396 3.14 6.26 -15.58
N SER A 397 2.49 6.51 -14.45
CA SER A 397 1.56 5.58 -13.78
C SER A 397 0.72 6.32 -12.73
N THR A 398 -0.45 5.75 -12.39
CA THR A 398 -1.39 6.36 -11.43
C THR A 398 -1.91 5.36 -10.39
N PRO A 399 -1.06 4.51 -9.78
CA PRO A 399 -1.54 3.45 -8.89
C PRO A 399 -2.37 3.99 -7.73
N GLY A 400 -3.59 3.48 -7.57
CA GLY A 400 -4.56 3.88 -6.54
C GLY A 400 -5.21 5.25 -6.77
N ARG A 401 -5.07 5.82 -7.97
CA ARG A 401 -5.60 7.14 -8.32
C ARG A 401 -6.38 7.10 -9.63
N LYS A 402 -7.12 8.17 -9.90
CA LYS A 402 -7.76 8.36 -11.20
C LYS A 402 -6.69 8.37 -12.31
N ASN A 403 -6.92 7.61 -13.38
CA ASN A 403 -6.04 7.52 -14.53
C ASN A 403 -5.76 8.90 -15.14
N SER A 404 -4.52 9.13 -15.55
CA SER A 404 -4.10 10.38 -16.19
C SER A 404 -4.77 10.59 -17.55
N GLN A 405 -5.18 9.51 -18.20
CA GLN A 405 -5.88 9.48 -19.49
C GLN A 405 -7.40 9.39 -19.35
N ALA A 406 -7.93 9.38 -18.11
CA ALA A 406 -9.37 9.24 -17.90
C ALA A 406 -10.15 10.36 -18.59
N ALA A 407 -11.14 9.97 -19.39
CA ALA A 407 -12.02 10.92 -20.09
C ALA A 407 -12.67 11.90 -19.10
N GLY A 408 -12.57 13.18 -19.40
CA GLY A 408 -13.23 14.22 -18.61
C GLY A 408 -14.73 14.23 -18.94
N LEU A 409 -15.57 13.88 -17.97
CA LEU A 409 -17.01 14.00 -18.13
C LEU A 409 -17.39 15.48 -18.35
N GLY A 410 -17.75 15.84 -19.58
CA GLY A 410 -18.41 17.10 -19.91
C GLY A 410 -17.53 18.34 -20.09
N GLN A 411 -16.21 18.21 -20.21
CA GLN A 411 -15.33 19.35 -20.50
C GLN A 411 -14.84 19.33 -21.97
N GLU A 412 -15.49 20.12 -22.81
CA GLU A 412 -15.08 20.27 -24.22
C GLU A 412 -13.95 21.31 -24.44
N VAL A 413 -13.49 22.00 -23.41
CA VAL A 413 -12.60 23.15 -23.54
C VAL A 413 -11.15 22.76 -23.24
N THR A 414 -10.30 22.79 -24.26
CA THR A 414 -8.84 22.78 -24.09
C THR A 414 -8.38 24.09 -23.48
N GLY A 415 -7.59 24.05 -22.43
CA GLY A 415 -7.07 25.25 -21.78
C GLY A 415 -5.63 25.06 -21.33
N TRP A 416 -4.82 26.13 -21.48
CA TRP A 416 -3.49 26.24 -20.91
C TRP A 416 -3.40 27.54 -20.13
N SER A 417 -2.80 27.51 -18.96
CA SER A 417 -2.64 28.68 -18.09
C SER A 417 -1.31 28.63 -17.35
N VAL A 418 -0.84 29.77 -16.88
CA VAL A 418 0.32 29.87 -16.00
C VAL A 418 -0.04 30.68 -14.76
N ALA A 419 0.38 30.21 -13.60
CA ALA A 419 0.20 30.90 -12.33
C ALA A 419 1.39 30.61 -11.40
N PRO A 420 1.86 31.62 -10.63
CA PRO A 420 1.52 33.03 -10.76
C PRO A 420 2.11 33.63 -12.04
N SER A 421 1.59 34.77 -12.50
CA SER A 421 2.15 35.50 -13.66
C SER A 421 3.49 36.17 -13.36
N THR A 422 3.83 36.31 -12.07
CA THR A 422 5.13 36.77 -11.56
C THR A 422 5.52 35.86 -10.40
N PHE A 423 6.71 35.30 -10.46
CA PHE A 423 7.23 34.42 -9.40
C PHE A 423 8.67 34.82 -9.02
N SER A 424 9.09 34.49 -7.80
CA SER A 424 10.42 34.81 -7.29
C SER A 424 11.03 33.59 -6.58
N PRO A 425 11.94 32.84 -7.23
CA PRO A 425 12.55 31.63 -6.66
C PRO A 425 13.64 32.01 -5.64
N ASP A 426 13.21 32.51 -4.47
CA ASP A 426 14.08 32.91 -3.36
C ASP A 426 13.95 32.00 -2.12
N HIS A 427 13.13 30.93 -2.24
CA HIS A 427 12.89 29.89 -1.24
C HIS A 427 12.25 30.41 0.06
N ASP A 428 11.43 31.44 -0.03
CA ASP A 428 10.67 31.95 1.12
C ASP A 428 9.30 31.24 1.31
N GLY A 429 8.96 30.31 0.41
CA GLY A 429 7.72 29.54 0.41
C GLY A 429 6.56 30.23 -0.30
N MET A 430 6.77 31.41 -0.89
CA MET A 430 5.74 32.16 -1.62
C MET A 430 6.18 32.38 -3.07
N ASP A 431 5.38 31.86 -4.01
CA ASP A 431 5.60 32.05 -5.44
C ASP A 431 7.03 31.71 -5.92
N ASP A 432 7.62 30.67 -5.30
CA ASP A 432 8.97 30.18 -5.65
C ASP A 432 9.02 29.48 -7.02
N GLN A 433 7.88 29.09 -7.56
CA GLN A 433 7.75 28.33 -8.81
C GLN A 433 6.59 28.85 -9.63
N ALA A 434 6.72 28.70 -10.95
CA ALA A 434 5.64 28.93 -11.89
C ALA A 434 5.00 27.58 -12.32
N PHE A 435 3.67 27.50 -12.22
CA PHE A 435 2.88 26.34 -12.57
C PHE A 435 2.24 26.55 -13.93
N ILE A 436 2.47 25.62 -14.86
CA ILE A 436 1.88 25.60 -16.20
C ILE A 436 0.83 24.50 -16.19
N ASP A 437 -0.42 24.87 -16.00
CA ASP A 437 -1.54 23.95 -15.98
C ASP A 437 -2.14 23.78 -17.36
N TYR A 438 -2.57 22.56 -17.68
CA TYR A 438 -3.26 22.26 -18.92
C TYR A 438 -4.47 21.36 -18.70
N LEU A 439 -5.47 21.55 -19.55
CA LEU A 439 -6.64 20.69 -19.72
C LEU A 439 -6.71 20.27 -21.19
N GLN A 440 -6.67 18.96 -21.44
CA GLN A 440 -6.73 18.35 -22.76
C GLN A 440 -7.78 17.23 -22.72
N PRO A 441 -9.02 17.47 -23.13
CA PRO A 441 -10.14 16.54 -22.92
C PRO A 441 -9.96 15.16 -23.56
N LEU A 442 -9.17 15.09 -24.63
CA LEU A 442 -8.88 13.86 -25.37
C LEU A 442 -7.45 13.39 -25.12
N PRO A 443 -7.22 12.08 -24.92
CA PRO A 443 -5.87 11.51 -24.86
C PRO A 443 -5.13 11.58 -26.20
N GLY A 444 -3.84 11.20 -26.22
CA GLY A 444 -3.07 11.06 -27.45
C GLY A 444 -2.38 12.32 -27.93
N PHE A 445 -2.18 13.31 -27.06
CA PHE A 445 -1.39 14.51 -27.37
C PHE A 445 -0.02 14.49 -26.68
N MET A 446 0.96 15.01 -27.35
CA MET A 446 2.29 15.29 -26.81
C MET A 446 2.55 16.80 -26.77
N ALA A 447 3.46 17.23 -25.90
CA ALA A 447 3.90 18.61 -25.83
C ALA A 447 5.42 18.74 -25.83
N ASN A 448 5.88 19.82 -26.44
CA ASN A 448 7.20 20.42 -26.24
C ASN A 448 6.99 21.79 -25.59
N ILE A 449 7.61 22.04 -24.45
CA ILE A 449 7.51 23.33 -23.75
C ILE A 449 8.90 23.94 -23.66
N THR A 450 9.06 25.10 -24.29
CA THR A 450 10.33 25.84 -24.39
C THR A 450 10.15 27.23 -23.79
N LEU A 451 11.11 27.68 -22.99
CA LEU A 451 11.13 29.04 -22.43
C LEU A 451 12.16 29.86 -23.18
N PHE A 452 11.76 31.08 -23.52
CA PHE A 452 12.58 32.07 -24.20
C PHE A 452 12.78 33.32 -23.32
N ASP A 453 13.94 33.97 -23.45
CA ASP A 453 14.16 35.31 -22.90
C ASP A 453 13.44 36.38 -23.74
N ALA A 454 13.46 37.63 -23.27
CA ALA A 454 12.85 38.76 -23.99
C ALA A 454 13.47 39.04 -25.38
N ASN A 455 14.64 38.48 -25.66
CA ASN A 455 15.33 38.60 -26.98
C ASN A 455 15.01 37.42 -27.89
N GLY A 456 14.15 36.50 -27.48
CA GLY A 456 13.77 35.29 -28.23
C GLY A 456 14.83 34.19 -28.24
N ARG A 457 15.79 34.21 -27.31
CA ARG A 457 16.75 33.11 -27.12
C ARG A 457 16.18 32.05 -26.22
N VAL A 458 16.36 30.78 -26.60
CA VAL A 458 15.98 29.63 -25.76
C VAL A 458 16.82 29.64 -24.49
N VAL A 459 16.18 29.58 -23.34
CA VAL A 459 16.82 29.51 -22.02
C VAL A 459 16.57 28.19 -21.32
N ARG A 460 15.46 27.51 -21.64
CA ARG A 460 15.12 26.19 -21.09
C ARG A 460 14.24 25.39 -22.06
N GLU A 461 14.57 24.13 -22.30
CA GLU A 461 13.65 23.12 -22.83
C GLU A 461 13.01 22.41 -21.62
N LEU A 462 11.85 22.89 -21.15
CA LEU A 462 11.22 22.38 -19.92
C LEU A 462 10.75 20.94 -20.08
N VAL A 463 10.12 20.63 -21.22
CA VAL A 463 9.75 19.27 -21.61
C VAL A 463 9.89 19.08 -23.11
N ARG A 464 10.26 17.87 -23.50
CA ARG A 464 10.42 17.48 -24.91
C ARG A 464 9.71 16.15 -25.14
N ASN A 465 8.84 16.13 -26.16
CA ASN A 465 8.04 14.94 -26.51
C ASN A 465 7.36 14.30 -25.29
N SER A 466 6.73 15.13 -24.45
CA SER A 466 6.06 14.69 -23.23
C SER A 466 4.63 14.29 -23.54
N LEU A 467 4.25 13.04 -23.24
CA LEU A 467 2.88 12.57 -23.38
C LEU A 467 1.99 13.28 -22.36
N LEU A 468 0.94 13.94 -22.86
CA LEU A 468 -0.04 14.61 -22.02
C LEU A 468 -1.12 13.63 -21.54
N GLY A 469 -1.59 13.85 -20.31
CA GLY A 469 -2.87 13.30 -19.85
C GLY A 469 -4.03 14.21 -20.24
N THR A 470 -5.22 13.88 -19.79
CA THR A 470 -6.41 14.75 -19.97
C THR A 470 -6.32 16.04 -19.17
N GLN A 471 -5.49 16.07 -18.14
CA GLN A 471 -5.10 17.27 -17.40
C GLN A 471 -3.71 17.07 -16.78
N GLY A 472 -3.03 18.16 -16.47
CA GLY A 472 -1.74 18.05 -15.79
C GLY A 472 -1.10 19.39 -15.52
N ARG A 473 0.08 19.34 -14.89
CA ARG A 473 0.87 20.49 -14.48
C ARG A 473 2.33 20.27 -14.81
N PHE A 474 2.98 21.27 -15.36
CA PHE A 474 4.43 21.38 -15.43
C PHE A 474 4.88 22.52 -14.49
N VAL A 475 6.10 22.40 -14.00
CA VAL A 475 6.65 23.36 -13.02
C VAL A 475 7.95 23.94 -13.56
N TRP A 476 8.10 25.26 -13.45
CA TRP A 476 9.36 25.92 -13.74
C TRP A 476 9.87 26.66 -12.50
N ASP A 477 11.12 26.40 -12.15
CA ASP A 477 11.83 26.85 -10.97
C ASP A 477 12.75 28.09 -11.22
N GLY A 478 12.67 28.69 -12.42
CA GLY A 478 13.51 29.83 -12.79
C GLY A 478 14.95 29.47 -13.19
N LEU A 479 15.26 28.18 -13.35
CA LEU A 479 16.57 27.71 -13.78
C LEU A 479 16.61 27.45 -15.31
N ASN A 480 17.80 27.53 -15.88
CA ASN A 480 18.08 27.11 -17.25
C ASN A 480 18.35 25.59 -17.34
N ASP A 481 18.65 25.07 -18.54
CA ASP A 481 18.96 23.65 -18.77
C ASP A 481 20.21 23.13 -18.02
N ARG A 482 21.08 24.05 -17.56
CA ARG A 482 22.29 23.71 -16.79
C ARG A 482 22.06 23.78 -15.27
N GLY A 483 20.83 24.08 -14.81
CA GLY A 483 20.53 24.31 -13.42
C GLY A 483 21.03 25.65 -12.88
N GLU A 484 21.38 26.60 -13.76
CA GLU A 484 21.84 27.93 -13.37
C GLU A 484 20.63 28.88 -13.24
N GLN A 485 20.70 29.77 -12.27
CA GLN A 485 19.65 30.77 -12.05
C GLN A 485 19.61 31.79 -13.17
N LEU A 486 18.45 31.97 -13.76
CA LEU A 486 18.21 32.98 -14.76
C LEU A 486 18.04 34.39 -14.15
N PRO A 487 18.41 35.49 -14.84
CA PRO A 487 18.23 36.87 -14.35
C PRO A 487 16.74 37.23 -14.23
N ALA A 488 16.42 38.19 -13.38
CA ALA A 488 15.08 38.77 -13.31
C ALA A 488 14.72 39.40 -14.67
N GLY A 489 13.49 39.18 -15.12
CA GLY A 489 13.04 39.66 -16.41
C GLY A 489 11.76 38.97 -16.89
N VAL A 490 11.37 39.33 -18.12
CA VAL A 490 10.23 38.71 -18.81
C VAL A 490 10.71 37.51 -19.61
N TYR A 491 10.02 36.40 -19.44
CA TYR A 491 10.21 35.16 -20.19
C TYR A 491 8.94 34.79 -20.93
N ILE A 492 9.06 34.04 -21.98
CA ILE A 492 7.93 33.57 -22.79
C ILE A 492 7.92 32.04 -22.72
N ILE A 493 6.85 31.50 -22.22
CA ILE A 493 6.56 30.07 -22.30
C ILE A 493 5.93 29.81 -23.68
N TYR A 494 6.47 28.85 -24.39
CA TYR A 494 5.97 28.41 -25.69
C TYR A 494 5.73 26.92 -25.66
N ALA A 495 4.48 26.49 -25.82
CA ALA A 495 4.11 25.09 -25.93
C ALA A 495 3.66 24.75 -27.34
N ALA A 496 4.29 23.73 -27.93
CA ALA A 496 3.85 23.07 -29.16
C ALA A 496 3.16 21.75 -28.76
N ILE A 497 1.86 21.64 -29.05
CA ILE A 497 1.01 20.50 -28.68
C ILE A 497 0.64 19.77 -29.97
N PHE A 498 0.92 18.47 -30.08
CA PHE A 498 0.75 17.71 -31.31
C PHE A 498 0.26 16.28 -31.03
N ASN A 499 -0.32 15.63 -32.05
CA ASN A 499 -0.81 14.24 -31.97
C ASN A 499 -0.31 13.41 -33.16
N GLN A 500 -0.65 12.12 -33.20
CA GLN A 500 -0.30 11.18 -34.28
C GLN A 500 -0.91 11.54 -35.66
N GLU A 501 -2.04 12.24 -35.65
CA GLU A 501 -2.76 12.65 -36.87
C GLU A 501 -2.14 13.87 -37.53
N GLY A 502 -1.05 14.42 -36.96
CA GLY A 502 -0.37 15.60 -37.47
C GLY A 502 -1.00 16.94 -37.09
N SER A 503 -2.00 16.93 -36.20
CA SER A 503 -2.52 18.17 -35.63
C SER A 503 -1.47 18.82 -34.74
N VAL A 504 -1.23 20.11 -34.94
CA VAL A 504 -0.29 20.91 -34.14
C VAL A 504 -0.98 22.17 -33.67
N LYS A 505 -0.96 22.43 -32.37
CA LYS A 505 -1.46 23.67 -31.77
C LYS A 505 -0.33 24.33 -30.99
N TYR A 506 -0.36 25.64 -30.92
CA TYR A 506 0.66 26.44 -30.23
C TYR A 506 -0.01 27.28 -29.14
N TRP A 507 0.64 27.35 -28.00
CA TRP A 507 0.24 28.24 -26.91
C TRP A 507 1.44 29.05 -26.44
N LYS A 508 1.22 30.34 -26.14
CA LYS A 508 2.25 31.28 -25.70
C LYS A 508 1.74 32.10 -24.52
N GLN A 509 2.56 32.27 -23.51
CA GLN A 509 2.25 33.09 -22.35
C GLN A 509 3.50 33.79 -21.83
N PRO A 510 3.47 35.12 -21.61
CA PRO A 510 4.54 35.81 -20.91
C PRO A 510 4.46 35.51 -19.40
N LEU A 511 5.64 35.49 -18.78
CA LEU A 511 5.84 35.24 -17.36
C LEU A 511 6.97 36.13 -16.83
N VAL A 512 6.85 36.68 -15.65
CA VAL A 512 7.89 37.50 -15.01
C VAL A 512 8.61 36.71 -13.95
N LEU A 513 9.92 36.57 -14.08
CA LEU A 513 10.80 36.13 -13.01
C LEU A 513 11.28 37.36 -12.26
N ALA A 514 10.88 37.48 -11.01
CA ALA A 514 11.29 38.56 -10.10
C ALA A 514 12.42 38.08 -9.18
N ARG A 515 13.18 39.03 -8.62
CA ARG A 515 14.14 38.78 -7.55
C ARG A 515 14.08 39.93 -6.57
N ARG A 516 14.25 39.67 -5.29
CA ARG A 516 14.43 40.73 -4.29
C ARG A 516 15.64 41.58 -4.69
N LEU A 517 15.44 42.89 -4.71
CA LEU A 517 16.55 43.83 -4.79
C LEU A 517 17.37 43.67 -3.52
N LYS A 518 18.66 43.42 -3.67
CA LYS A 518 19.60 43.38 -2.52
C LYS A 518 19.80 44.77 -1.96
#